data_fd5b57010309c43644d4ece1ae879d87
#
_entry.id   fd5b57010309c43644d4ece1ae879d87
#
_cell.length_a   1.000
_cell.length_b   1.000
_cell.length_c   1.000
_cell.angle_alpha   90.00
_cell.angle_beta   90.00
_cell.angle_gamma   90.00
#
_symmetry.space_group_name_H-M   'P 1'
#
loop_
_entity.id
_entity.type
_entity.pdbx_description
1 polymer ?
#
loop_
_entity_poly.entity_id
_entity_poly.type
_entity_poly.pdbx_seq_one_letter_code
_entity_poly.pdbx_strand_id
1 'polypeptide(L)'
;MKYLLSSAAIALAMCASSGAGAAEITLIAPGGVRAAIQQMIPAFKKKTGHTVKATFGSGNGTKAQVIKGEAFDVPVVQPPYPEVLASGNVVASSETPLAHVSVGVAVRPGTPHPDISTPEAVKRMLLSAKSIAYPDPKAGAAAGVSFNETMKTLGITEQMKPKIKLVRGGAGAMAALAKGEVDIGLTFVSEIITEPGVEVVGPLPESISTPTRLVGFVGAHSKNPAAAKELVEYLSSADAAKVYKERGMEPGH
;
A
#
# COMPACT_ATOMS: atom_id res chain seq x y z
N MET A 1 0.92 70.67 45.34
CA MET A 1 0.31 70.14 44.09
C MET A 1 1.35 69.28 43.39
N LYS A 2 1.29 67.95 43.53
CA LYS A 2 2.20 67.00 42.88
C LYS A 2 1.35 66.03 42.06
N TYR A 3 1.46 66.09 40.77
CA TYR A 3 0.79 65.18 39.84
C TYR A 3 1.65 63.92 39.67
N LEU A 4 1.14 62.78 40.07
CA LEU A 4 1.69 61.45 39.84
C LEU A 4 1.12 60.96 38.50
N LEU A 5 1.98 60.83 37.49
CA LEU A 5 1.68 60.18 36.22
C LEU A 5 1.95 58.67 36.35
N SER A 6 0.89 57.89 36.39
CA SER A 6 0.97 56.41 36.31
C SER A 6 1.06 55.99 34.85
N SER A 7 2.23 55.51 34.44
CA SER A 7 2.43 54.90 33.12
C SER A 7 2.00 53.41 33.18
N ALA A 8 0.87 53.07 32.58
CA ALA A 8 0.45 51.73 32.40
C ALA A 8 1.18 51.13 31.18
N ALA A 9 2.13 50.23 31.43
CA ALA A 9 2.80 49.46 30.38
C ALA A 9 1.87 48.32 29.97
N ILE A 10 1.30 48.42 28.77
CA ILE A 10 0.54 47.32 28.14
C ILE A 10 1.58 46.35 27.53
N ALA A 11 1.79 45.20 28.19
CA ALA A 11 2.58 44.09 27.65
C ALA A 11 1.76 43.39 26.56
N LEU A 12 2.08 43.67 25.31
CA LEU A 12 1.53 42.98 24.15
C LEU A 12 2.17 41.59 24.09
N ALA A 13 1.51 40.56 24.64
CA ALA A 13 1.91 39.18 24.47
C ALA A 13 1.72 38.78 22.99
N MET A 14 2.78 38.88 22.21
CA MET A 14 2.84 38.25 20.87
C MET A 14 2.78 36.73 21.08
N CYS A 15 1.60 36.12 20.90
CA CYS A 15 1.49 34.71 20.64
C CYS A 15 2.22 34.42 19.33
N ALA A 16 3.48 34.04 19.42
CA ALA A 16 4.19 33.43 18.32
C ALA A 16 3.50 32.09 18.03
N SER A 17 2.48 32.11 17.17
CA SER A 17 2.06 30.89 16.48
C SER A 17 3.26 30.44 15.66
N SER A 18 4.02 29.48 16.19
CA SER A 18 5.00 28.71 15.44
C SER A 18 4.21 27.94 14.35
N GLY A 19 3.91 28.64 13.26
CA GLY A 19 3.47 28.00 12.03
C GLY A 19 4.56 27.01 11.64
N ALA A 20 4.30 25.71 11.81
CA ALA A 20 5.19 24.69 11.29
C ALA A 20 5.35 24.98 9.79
N GLY A 21 6.56 25.42 9.39
CA GLY A 21 6.86 25.70 7.99
C GLY A 21 6.58 24.46 7.14
N ALA A 22 6.31 24.65 5.85
CA ALA A 22 6.12 23.55 4.90
C ALA A 22 7.32 22.61 4.95
N ALA A 23 7.09 21.34 5.24
CA ALA A 23 8.10 20.30 5.32
C ALA A 23 8.07 19.41 4.06
N GLU A 24 9.23 18.85 3.70
CA GLU A 24 9.30 17.73 2.77
C GLU A 24 9.32 16.43 3.59
N ILE A 25 8.35 15.55 3.36
CA ILE A 25 8.18 14.27 4.03
C ILE A 25 8.60 13.16 3.09
N THR A 26 9.51 12.31 3.53
CA THR A 26 9.90 11.10 2.79
C THR A 26 9.03 9.92 3.19
N LEU A 27 8.43 9.25 2.21
CA LEU A 27 7.60 8.07 2.42
C LEU A 27 8.16 6.89 1.64
N ILE A 28 8.17 5.71 2.26
CA ILE A 28 8.42 4.45 1.57
C ILE A 28 7.23 3.50 1.76
N ALA A 29 6.80 2.85 0.67
CA ALA A 29 5.65 1.95 0.70
C ALA A 29 5.78 0.80 -0.32
N PRO A 30 5.08 -0.33 -0.12
CA PRO A 30 4.96 -1.38 -1.13
C PRO A 30 4.11 -0.92 -2.32
N GLY A 31 4.33 -1.58 -3.49
CA GLY A 31 3.66 -1.24 -4.74
C GLY A 31 2.14 -1.30 -4.69
N GLY A 32 1.57 -2.23 -3.91
CA GLY A 32 0.12 -2.41 -3.81
C GLY A 32 -0.67 -1.20 -3.31
N VAL A 33 -0.03 -0.20 -2.67
CA VAL A 33 -0.68 1.04 -2.23
C VAL A 33 -0.27 2.27 -3.05
N ARG A 34 0.60 2.09 -4.06
CA ARG A 34 1.18 3.19 -4.85
C ARG A 34 0.12 4.13 -5.41
N ALA A 35 -0.85 3.60 -6.15
CA ALA A 35 -1.84 4.41 -6.85
C ALA A 35 -2.69 5.24 -5.88
N ALA A 36 -3.08 4.66 -4.75
CA ALA A 36 -3.83 5.36 -3.71
C ALA A 36 -3.02 6.49 -3.08
N ILE A 37 -1.78 6.22 -2.66
CA ILE A 37 -0.92 7.26 -2.06
C ILE A 37 -0.64 8.38 -3.06
N GLN A 38 -0.31 8.07 -4.31
CA GLN A 38 -0.05 9.08 -5.35
C GLN A 38 -1.27 9.97 -5.61
N GLN A 39 -2.48 9.40 -5.56
CA GLN A 39 -3.73 10.16 -5.69
C GLN A 39 -3.96 11.10 -4.49
N MET A 40 -3.58 10.69 -3.29
CA MET A 40 -3.77 11.46 -2.05
C MET A 40 -2.77 12.60 -1.85
N ILE A 41 -1.54 12.48 -2.35
CA ILE A 41 -0.46 13.46 -2.14
C ILE A 41 -0.86 14.91 -2.51
N PRO A 42 -1.50 15.21 -3.66
CA PRO A 42 -1.89 16.58 -4.00
C PRO A 42 -2.89 17.19 -3.02
N ALA A 43 -3.86 16.41 -2.55
CA ALA A 43 -4.85 16.87 -1.58
C ALA A 43 -4.23 17.10 -0.20
N PHE A 44 -3.33 16.22 0.25
CA PHE A 44 -2.55 16.41 1.46
C PHE A 44 -1.73 17.71 1.40
N LYS A 45 -0.98 17.92 0.31
CA LYS A 45 -0.21 19.15 0.09
C LYS A 45 -1.09 20.39 0.14
N LYS A 46 -2.27 20.36 -0.50
CA LYS A 46 -3.22 21.48 -0.47
C LYS A 46 -3.72 21.78 0.95
N LYS A 47 -3.93 20.74 1.76
CA LYS A 47 -4.46 20.85 3.13
C LYS A 47 -3.41 21.37 4.13
N THR A 48 -2.15 20.94 4.01
CA THR A 48 -1.12 21.13 5.03
C THR A 48 0.03 22.02 4.60
N GLY A 49 0.22 22.21 3.31
CA GLY A 49 1.41 22.85 2.74
C GLY A 49 2.62 21.93 2.60
N HIS A 50 2.62 20.75 3.25
CA HIS A 50 3.73 19.80 3.19
C HIS A 50 3.83 19.14 1.81
N THR A 51 5.06 18.77 1.43
CA THR A 51 5.31 17.95 0.23
C THR A 51 5.69 16.54 0.62
N VAL A 52 5.32 15.55 -0.22
CA VAL A 52 5.64 14.14 0.03
C VAL A 52 6.48 13.60 -1.13
N LYS A 53 7.67 13.09 -0.79
CA LYS A 53 8.54 12.36 -1.71
C LYS A 53 8.35 10.86 -1.45
N ALA A 54 7.55 10.20 -2.26
CA ALA A 54 7.20 8.80 -2.10
C ALA A 54 8.09 7.87 -2.93
N THR A 55 8.63 6.83 -2.28
CA THR A 55 9.37 5.72 -2.89
C THR A 55 8.55 4.45 -2.78
N PHE A 56 8.50 3.65 -3.85
CA PHE A 56 7.72 2.42 -3.88
C PHE A 56 8.58 1.23 -4.30
N GLY A 57 8.44 0.11 -3.58
CA GLY A 57 9.18 -1.11 -3.81
C GLY A 57 8.36 -2.39 -3.66
N SER A 58 9.02 -3.54 -3.65
CA SER A 58 8.39 -4.77 -3.19
C SER A 58 8.19 -4.74 -1.67
N GLY A 59 7.24 -5.54 -1.17
CA GLY A 59 6.95 -5.56 0.27
C GLY A 59 8.18 -5.90 1.13
N ASN A 60 8.95 -6.91 0.75
CA ASN A 60 10.18 -7.25 1.45
C ASN A 60 11.29 -6.23 1.24
N GLY A 61 11.38 -5.64 0.04
CA GLY A 61 12.35 -4.56 -0.25
C GLY A 61 12.11 -3.32 0.62
N THR A 62 10.84 -2.92 0.79
CA THR A 62 10.45 -1.83 1.68
C THR A 62 10.86 -2.13 3.12
N LYS A 63 10.52 -3.31 3.65
CA LYS A 63 10.92 -3.71 5.01
C LYS A 63 12.44 -3.73 5.18
N ALA A 64 13.16 -4.27 4.21
CA ALA A 64 14.63 -4.34 4.26
C ALA A 64 15.29 -2.95 4.35
N GLN A 65 14.78 -1.96 3.62
CA GLN A 65 15.28 -0.58 3.69
C GLN A 65 15.02 0.04 5.06
N VAL A 66 13.83 -0.16 5.62
CA VAL A 66 13.49 0.32 6.98
C VAL A 66 14.38 -0.35 8.03
N ILE A 67 14.55 -1.67 7.97
CA ILE A 67 15.40 -2.42 8.92
C ILE A 67 16.88 -1.96 8.85
N LYS A 68 17.38 -1.60 7.66
CA LYS A 68 18.74 -1.05 7.49
C LYS A 68 18.93 0.35 8.07
N GLY A 69 17.84 1.02 8.48
CA GLY A 69 17.92 2.37 9.02
C GLY A 69 17.97 3.46 7.95
N GLU A 70 17.55 3.17 6.72
CA GLU A 70 17.34 4.23 5.74
C GLU A 70 16.27 5.20 6.29
N ALA A 71 16.64 6.50 6.33
CA ALA A 71 15.81 7.51 6.98
C ALA A 71 14.58 7.86 6.12
N PHE A 72 13.46 7.29 6.48
CA PHE A 72 12.13 7.67 5.97
C PHE A 72 11.29 8.26 7.10
N ASP A 73 10.57 9.34 6.81
CA ASP A 73 9.65 9.94 7.78
C ASP A 73 8.40 9.09 7.99
N VAL A 74 7.89 8.46 6.93
CA VAL A 74 6.70 7.59 6.97
C VAL A 74 6.97 6.27 6.24
N PRO A 75 7.41 5.23 6.96
CA PRO A 75 7.40 3.86 6.48
C PRO A 75 5.99 3.26 6.46
N VAL A 76 5.60 2.68 5.32
CA VAL A 76 4.40 1.84 5.18
C VAL A 76 4.85 0.42 4.90
N VAL A 77 4.41 -0.53 5.71
CA VAL A 77 4.81 -1.94 5.61
C VAL A 77 3.60 -2.88 5.68
N GLN A 78 3.82 -4.14 5.42
CA GLN A 78 2.82 -5.21 5.49
C GLN A 78 3.30 -6.34 6.41
N PRO A 79 2.41 -7.05 7.12
CA PRO A 79 2.76 -8.19 7.96
C PRO A 79 3.45 -9.32 7.17
N PRO A 80 4.28 -10.14 7.86
CA PRO A 80 4.78 -9.90 9.20
C PRO A 80 5.91 -8.84 9.21
N TYR A 81 6.02 -8.06 10.30
CA TYR A 81 7.04 -7.02 10.45
C TYR A 81 7.73 -6.98 11.84
N PRO A 82 7.92 -8.12 12.54
CA PRO A 82 8.56 -8.10 13.86
C PRO A 82 9.98 -7.54 13.80
N GLU A 83 10.71 -7.79 12.71
CA GLU A 83 12.08 -7.28 12.48
C GLU A 83 12.10 -5.77 12.25
N VAL A 84 11.06 -5.18 11.66
CA VAL A 84 10.91 -3.72 11.52
C VAL A 84 10.76 -3.09 12.91
N LEU A 85 9.91 -3.65 13.76
CA LEU A 85 9.75 -3.17 15.15
C LEU A 85 11.04 -3.35 15.95
N ALA A 86 11.68 -4.52 15.85
CA ALA A 86 12.91 -4.83 16.56
C ALA A 86 14.10 -3.97 16.10
N SER A 87 14.08 -3.42 14.89
CA SER A 87 15.15 -2.55 14.39
C SER A 87 15.26 -1.21 15.11
N GLY A 88 14.21 -0.77 15.80
CA GLY A 88 14.14 0.55 16.43
C GLY A 88 14.04 1.73 15.46
N ASN A 89 13.89 1.49 14.16
CA ASN A 89 13.85 2.54 13.13
C ASN A 89 12.43 3.10 12.88
N VAL A 90 11.43 2.58 13.59
CA VAL A 90 10.05 3.09 13.61
C VAL A 90 9.59 3.35 15.04
N VAL A 91 8.74 4.34 15.22
CA VAL A 91 8.07 4.59 16.50
C VAL A 91 6.93 3.57 16.63
N ALA A 92 7.13 2.51 17.40
CA ALA A 92 6.17 1.40 17.50
C ALA A 92 4.76 1.84 17.90
N SER A 93 4.64 2.83 18.81
CA SER A 93 3.35 3.40 19.24
C SER A 93 2.62 4.20 18.17
N SER A 94 3.24 4.46 17.01
CA SER A 94 2.63 5.15 15.87
C SER A 94 2.02 4.19 14.86
N GLU A 95 2.00 2.89 15.15
CA GLU A 95 1.40 1.87 14.29
C GLU A 95 -0.05 2.24 13.95
N THR A 96 -0.33 2.42 12.66
CA THR A 96 -1.64 2.87 12.17
C THR A 96 -2.08 2.00 11.00
N PRO A 97 -3.19 1.25 11.12
CA PRO A 97 -3.79 0.55 10.00
C PRO A 97 -4.25 1.54 8.93
N LEU A 98 -3.84 1.32 7.67
CA LEU A 98 -4.19 2.20 6.56
C LEU A 98 -5.24 1.58 5.64
N ALA A 99 -4.97 0.38 5.14
CA ALA A 99 -5.84 -0.30 4.19
C ALA A 99 -5.55 -1.82 4.16
N HIS A 100 -6.46 -2.54 3.53
CA HIS A 100 -6.30 -3.94 3.14
C HIS A 100 -6.35 -4.04 1.62
N VAL A 101 -5.53 -4.92 1.03
CA VAL A 101 -5.53 -5.18 -0.40
C VAL A 101 -5.61 -6.68 -0.68
N SER A 102 -6.55 -7.07 -1.53
CA SER A 102 -6.78 -8.47 -1.90
C SER A 102 -6.07 -8.81 -3.21
N VAL A 103 -5.62 -10.07 -3.33
CA VAL A 103 -5.22 -10.62 -4.63
C VAL A 103 -6.47 -10.76 -5.47
N GLY A 104 -6.40 -10.27 -6.70
CA GLY A 104 -7.46 -10.34 -7.67
C GLY A 104 -7.07 -11.15 -8.90
N VAL A 105 -8.08 -11.46 -9.70
CA VAL A 105 -7.99 -12.11 -10.99
C VAL A 105 -8.25 -11.10 -12.09
N ALA A 106 -7.43 -11.15 -13.13
CA ALA A 106 -7.59 -10.33 -14.33
C ALA A 106 -7.61 -11.21 -15.60
N VAL A 107 -8.37 -10.74 -16.58
CA VAL A 107 -8.44 -11.31 -17.92
C VAL A 107 -8.24 -10.23 -18.98
N ARG A 108 -8.04 -10.60 -20.24
CA ARG A 108 -8.03 -9.64 -21.35
C ARG A 108 -9.46 -9.15 -21.64
N PRO A 109 -9.61 -7.91 -22.13
CA PRO A 109 -10.91 -7.39 -22.59
C PRO A 109 -11.60 -8.32 -23.56
N GLY A 110 -12.91 -8.51 -23.37
CA GLY A 110 -13.73 -9.40 -24.19
C GLY A 110 -13.58 -10.89 -23.88
N THR A 111 -12.75 -11.28 -22.92
CA THR A 111 -12.73 -12.65 -22.39
C THR A 111 -13.86 -12.84 -21.40
N PRO A 112 -14.66 -13.93 -21.48
CA PRO A 112 -15.66 -14.22 -20.46
C PRO A 112 -15.04 -14.26 -19.07
N HIS A 113 -15.66 -13.57 -18.12
CA HIS A 113 -15.19 -13.59 -16.74
C HIS A 113 -15.39 -14.98 -16.13
N PRO A 114 -14.34 -15.64 -15.64
CA PRO A 114 -14.49 -16.91 -14.95
C PRO A 114 -15.21 -16.74 -13.62
N ASP A 115 -15.94 -17.75 -13.19
CA ASP A 115 -16.48 -17.81 -11.83
C ASP A 115 -15.34 -17.97 -10.82
N ILE A 116 -15.29 -17.05 -9.85
CA ILE A 116 -14.32 -17.04 -8.74
C ILE A 116 -15.02 -16.88 -7.39
N SER A 117 -16.33 -17.15 -7.33
CA SER A 117 -17.16 -16.88 -6.15
C SER A 117 -16.90 -17.84 -4.98
N THR A 118 -16.34 -19.01 -5.26
CA THR A 118 -16.02 -20.01 -4.25
C THR A 118 -14.60 -20.57 -4.41
N PRO A 119 -14.01 -21.19 -3.36
CA PRO A 119 -12.72 -21.88 -3.47
C PRO A 119 -12.69 -22.91 -4.61
N GLU A 120 -13.76 -23.68 -4.78
CA GLU A 120 -13.88 -24.70 -5.81
C GLU A 120 -13.96 -24.09 -7.21
N ALA A 121 -14.63 -22.95 -7.37
CA ALA A 121 -14.70 -22.22 -8.63
C ALA A 121 -13.32 -21.67 -9.00
N VAL A 122 -12.59 -21.05 -8.06
CA VAL A 122 -11.20 -20.59 -8.25
C VAL A 122 -10.30 -21.76 -8.62
N LYS A 123 -10.42 -22.90 -7.93
CA LYS A 123 -9.64 -24.11 -8.25
C LYS A 123 -9.90 -24.58 -9.68
N ARG A 124 -11.18 -24.67 -10.10
CA ARG A 124 -11.54 -25.06 -11.47
C ARG A 124 -10.97 -24.06 -12.50
N MET A 125 -11.12 -22.76 -12.26
CA MET A 125 -10.60 -21.70 -13.12
C MET A 125 -9.08 -21.86 -13.32
N LEU A 126 -8.30 -21.99 -12.23
CA LEU A 126 -6.85 -22.13 -12.30
C LEU A 126 -6.43 -23.41 -13.02
N LEU A 127 -7.08 -24.53 -12.72
CA LEU A 127 -6.77 -25.84 -13.37
C LEU A 127 -7.15 -25.86 -14.85
N SER A 128 -8.17 -25.11 -15.29
CA SER A 128 -8.58 -25.03 -16.70
C SER A 128 -7.75 -24.05 -17.53
N ALA A 129 -7.15 -23.03 -16.91
CA ALA A 129 -6.28 -22.10 -17.58
C ALA A 129 -5.06 -22.81 -18.19
N LYS A 130 -4.65 -22.41 -19.41
CA LYS A 130 -3.43 -22.93 -20.04
C LYS A 130 -2.20 -22.34 -19.38
N SER A 131 -2.26 -21.07 -19.00
CA SER A 131 -1.15 -20.35 -18.37
C SER A 131 -1.65 -19.20 -17.48
N ILE A 132 -0.88 -18.91 -16.44
CA ILE A 132 -1.13 -17.80 -15.52
C ILE A 132 0.16 -17.01 -15.28
N ALA A 133 0.04 -15.70 -15.03
CA ALA A 133 1.15 -14.88 -14.57
C ALA A 133 0.84 -14.26 -13.21
N TYR A 134 1.84 -14.23 -12.33
CA TYR A 134 1.79 -13.48 -11.08
C TYR A 134 3.19 -13.06 -10.62
N PRO A 135 3.30 -12.06 -9.72
CA PRO A 135 4.59 -11.55 -9.25
C PRO A 135 5.41 -12.61 -8.53
N ASP A 136 6.71 -12.68 -8.83
CA ASP A 136 7.62 -13.66 -8.22
C ASP A 136 7.70 -13.47 -6.68
N PRO A 137 7.25 -14.44 -5.88
CA PRO A 137 7.33 -14.38 -4.42
C PRO A 137 8.77 -14.35 -3.90
N LYS A 138 9.74 -14.93 -4.63
CA LYS A 138 11.15 -14.91 -4.26
C LYS A 138 11.77 -13.52 -4.39
N ALA A 139 11.20 -12.68 -5.26
CA ALA A 139 11.56 -11.27 -5.35
C ALA A 139 10.91 -10.40 -4.25
N GLY A 140 10.20 -11.01 -3.28
CA GLY A 140 9.57 -10.34 -2.17
C GLY A 140 8.26 -9.63 -2.51
N ALA A 141 7.62 -10.01 -3.63
CA ALA A 141 6.33 -9.48 -4.03
C ALA A 141 5.20 -10.09 -3.17
N ALA A 142 4.50 -9.26 -2.41
CA ALA A 142 3.48 -9.70 -1.47
C ALA A 142 2.30 -10.41 -2.14
N ALA A 143 1.81 -9.91 -3.27
CA ALA A 143 0.76 -10.56 -4.03
C ALA A 143 1.17 -11.98 -4.46
N GLY A 144 2.44 -12.15 -4.86
CA GLY A 144 2.97 -13.47 -5.21
C GLY A 144 3.06 -14.41 -4.02
N VAL A 145 3.49 -13.91 -2.86
CA VAL A 145 3.52 -14.70 -1.61
C VAL A 145 2.10 -15.12 -1.24
N SER A 146 1.14 -14.19 -1.21
CA SER A 146 -0.26 -14.47 -0.90
C SER A 146 -0.88 -15.48 -1.87
N PHE A 147 -0.61 -15.35 -3.17
CA PHE A 147 -1.14 -16.27 -4.17
C PHE A 147 -0.51 -17.67 -4.07
N ASN A 148 0.77 -17.78 -3.71
CA ASN A 148 1.38 -19.09 -3.42
C ASN A 148 0.68 -19.80 -2.26
N GLU A 149 0.34 -19.08 -1.19
CA GLU A 149 -0.44 -19.66 -0.08
C GLU A 149 -1.84 -20.07 -0.54
N THR A 150 -2.49 -19.28 -1.40
CA THR A 150 -3.77 -19.65 -2.02
C THR A 150 -3.67 -20.98 -2.77
N MET A 151 -2.64 -21.18 -3.59
CA MET A 151 -2.43 -22.45 -4.31
C MET A 151 -2.19 -23.64 -3.37
N LYS A 152 -1.50 -23.42 -2.25
CA LYS A 152 -1.31 -24.45 -1.20
C LYS A 152 -2.64 -24.79 -0.54
N THR A 153 -3.42 -23.80 -0.14
CA THR A 153 -4.74 -23.98 0.47
C THR A 153 -5.68 -24.78 -0.44
N LEU A 154 -5.64 -24.50 -1.75
CA LEU A 154 -6.42 -25.22 -2.76
C LEU A 154 -5.86 -26.62 -3.09
N GLY A 155 -4.66 -26.96 -2.63
CA GLY A 155 -3.99 -28.23 -2.91
C GLY A 155 -3.60 -28.45 -4.38
N ILE A 156 -3.26 -27.35 -5.12
CA ILE A 156 -2.98 -27.40 -6.56
C ILE A 156 -1.56 -26.97 -6.96
N THR A 157 -0.69 -26.72 -5.98
CA THR A 157 0.66 -26.16 -6.24
C THR A 157 1.42 -26.96 -7.31
N GLU A 158 1.45 -28.29 -7.21
CA GLU A 158 2.19 -29.13 -8.16
C GLU A 158 1.57 -29.12 -9.56
N GLN A 159 0.24 -29.14 -9.65
CA GLN A 159 -0.49 -29.13 -10.91
C GLN A 159 -0.34 -27.80 -11.65
N MET A 160 -0.13 -26.70 -10.91
CA MET A 160 0.03 -25.38 -11.51
C MET A 160 1.45 -25.10 -11.99
N LYS A 161 2.50 -25.74 -11.44
CA LYS A 161 3.90 -25.49 -11.80
C LYS A 161 4.16 -25.32 -13.31
N PRO A 162 3.69 -26.21 -14.20
CA PRO A 162 3.95 -26.11 -15.64
C PRO A 162 3.21 -24.94 -16.33
N LYS A 163 2.26 -24.30 -15.65
CA LYS A 163 1.41 -23.24 -16.19
C LYS A 163 1.81 -21.85 -15.73
N ILE A 164 2.77 -21.74 -14.80
CA ILE A 164 3.12 -20.50 -14.12
C ILE A 164 4.17 -19.74 -14.87
N LYS A 165 3.90 -18.47 -15.13
CA LYS A 165 4.88 -17.45 -15.53
C LYS A 165 5.12 -16.49 -14.37
N LEU A 166 6.27 -16.61 -13.71
CA LEU A 166 6.69 -15.64 -12.69
C LEU A 166 7.26 -14.39 -13.35
N VAL A 167 6.87 -13.22 -12.83
CA VAL A 167 7.25 -11.92 -13.38
C VAL A 167 7.62 -10.93 -12.28
N ARG A 168 8.23 -9.82 -12.67
CA ARG A 168 8.62 -8.77 -11.73
C ARG A 168 7.42 -7.84 -11.46
N GLY A 169 6.82 -7.96 -10.25
CA GLY A 169 5.74 -7.09 -9.76
C GLY A 169 4.41 -7.28 -10.48
N GLY A 170 3.36 -6.61 -9.98
CA GLY A 170 2.00 -6.71 -10.52
C GLY A 170 1.90 -6.19 -11.96
N ALA A 171 2.52 -5.07 -12.27
CA ALA A 171 2.55 -4.53 -13.63
C ALA A 171 3.13 -5.52 -14.64
N GLY A 172 4.16 -6.31 -14.25
CA GLY A 172 4.70 -7.37 -15.11
C GLY A 172 3.69 -8.48 -15.40
N ALA A 173 2.85 -8.86 -14.41
CA ALA A 173 1.80 -9.86 -14.59
C ALA A 173 0.71 -9.35 -15.54
N MET A 174 0.29 -8.10 -15.36
CA MET A 174 -0.71 -7.47 -16.23
C MET A 174 -0.18 -7.25 -17.65
N ALA A 175 1.08 -6.84 -17.80
CA ALA A 175 1.69 -6.70 -19.12
C ALA A 175 1.77 -8.04 -19.87
N ALA A 176 2.10 -9.14 -19.19
CA ALA A 176 2.10 -10.48 -19.80
C ALA A 176 0.69 -10.90 -20.25
N LEU A 177 -0.33 -10.60 -19.42
CA LEU A 177 -1.74 -10.84 -19.75
C LEU A 177 -2.19 -10.02 -20.96
N ALA A 178 -1.96 -8.69 -20.93
CA ALA A 178 -2.37 -7.79 -22.02
C ALA A 178 -1.76 -8.17 -23.37
N LYS A 179 -0.51 -8.66 -23.37
CA LYS A 179 0.17 -9.18 -24.58
C LYS A 179 -0.32 -10.55 -25.03
N GLY A 180 -1.21 -11.21 -24.28
CA GLY A 180 -1.67 -12.56 -24.60
C GLY A 180 -0.63 -13.67 -24.32
N GLU A 181 0.40 -13.38 -23.55
CA GLU A 181 1.43 -14.37 -23.17
C GLU A 181 0.91 -15.38 -22.14
N VAL A 182 -0.17 -15.01 -21.43
CA VAL A 182 -0.90 -15.85 -20.47
C VAL A 182 -2.41 -15.63 -20.61
N ASP A 183 -3.21 -16.58 -20.09
CA ASP A 183 -4.67 -16.49 -20.10
C ASP A 183 -5.21 -15.67 -18.93
N ILE A 184 -4.56 -15.77 -17.77
CA ILE A 184 -4.98 -15.16 -16.51
C ILE A 184 -3.80 -14.44 -15.89
N GLY A 185 -4.05 -13.25 -15.39
CA GLY A 185 -3.13 -12.48 -14.56
C GLY A 185 -3.63 -12.39 -13.12
N LEU A 186 -2.73 -12.51 -12.15
CA LEU A 186 -3.06 -12.37 -10.74
C LEU A 186 -2.06 -11.40 -10.08
N THR A 187 -2.60 -10.42 -9.39
CA THR A 187 -1.87 -9.51 -8.50
C THR A 187 -2.87 -8.82 -7.59
N PHE A 188 -2.47 -7.81 -6.82
CA PHE A 188 -3.42 -7.04 -6.04
C PHE A 188 -4.43 -6.30 -6.94
N VAL A 189 -5.71 -6.28 -6.52
CA VAL A 189 -6.78 -5.56 -7.25
C VAL A 189 -6.39 -4.11 -7.52
N SER A 190 -5.77 -3.44 -6.55
CA SER A 190 -5.28 -2.07 -6.68
C SER A 190 -4.22 -1.86 -7.77
N GLU A 191 -3.49 -2.90 -8.14
CA GLU A 191 -2.52 -2.88 -9.24
C GLU A 191 -3.22 -3.19 -10.57
N ILE A 192 -4.18 -4.13 -10.59
CA ILE A 192 -4.93 -4.48 -11.80
C ILE A 192 -5.69 -3.28 -12.34
N ILE A 193 -6.42 -2.55 -11.50
CA ILE A 193 -7.26 -1.40 -11.86
C ILE A 193 -6.48 -0.31 -12.62
N THR A 194 -5.18 -0.21 -12.39
CA THR A 194 -4.35 0.84 -12.98
C THR A 194 -3.71 0.45 -14.32
N GLU A 195 -3.84 -0.81 -14.73
CA GLU A 195 -3.15 -1.31 -15.92
C GLU A 195 -4.08 -1.33 -17.14
N PRO A 196 -3.68 -0.69 -18.24
CA PRO A 196 -4.48 -0.71 -19.46
C PRO A 196 -4.43 -2.08 -20.14
N GLY A 197 -5.49 -2.42 -20.86
CA GLY A 197 -5.56 -3.65 -21.66
C GLY A 197 -5.84 -4.93 -20.86
N VAL A 198 -6.28 -4.79 -19.62
CA VAL A 198 -6.79 -5.89 -18.78
C VAL A 198 -8.10 -5.50 -18.11
N GLU A 199 -8.90 -6.48 -17.76
CA GLU A 199 -10.15 -6.33 -17.01
C GLU A 199 -10.08 -7.05 -15.67
N VAL A 200 -10.56 -6.40 -14.61
CA VAL A 200 -10.69 -6.98 -13.28
C VAL A 200 -11.87 -7.94 -13.26
N VAL A 201 -11.64 -9.21 -12.95
CA VAL A 201 -12.73 -10.17 -12.65
C VAL A 201 -13.24 -9.94 -11.23
N GLY A 202 -12.36 -9.80 -10.28
CA GLY A 202 -12.66 -9.57 -8.87
C GLY A 202 -11.55 -10.06 -7.93
N PRO A 203 -11.70 -9.82 -6.62
CA PRO A 203 -10.82 -10.39 -5.60
C PRO A 203 -11.06 -11.89 -5.42
N LEU A 204 -10.01 -12.61 -5.02
CA LEU A 204 -10.14 -14.00 -4.58
C LEU A 204 -10.92 -14.06 -3.26
N PRO A 205 -11.71 -15.15 -3.01
CA PRO A 205 -12.41 -15.34 -1.74
C PRO A 205 -11.47 -15.30 -0.53
N GLU A 206 -11.86 -14.60 0.53
CA GLU A 206 -11.04 -14.43 1.75
C GLU A 206 -10.73 -15.76 2.44
N SER A 207 -11.60 -16.76 2.28
CA SER A 207 -11.40 -18.11 2.84
C SER A 207 -10.17 -18.83 2.29
N ILE A 208 -9.62 -18.37 1.15
CA ILE A 208 -8.43 -18.94 0.51
C ILE A 208 -7.32 -17.90 0.26
N SER A 209 -7.61 -16.62 0.42
CA SER A 209 -6.67 -15.52 0.15
C SER A 209 -6.92 -14.35 1.12
N THR A 210 -6.31 -14.41 2.29
CA THR A 210 -6.45 -13.34 3.29
C THR A 210 -5.95 -12.02 2.73
N PRO A 211 -6.75 -10.92 2.82
CA PRO A 211 -6.31 -9.59 2.39
C PRO A 211 -5.04 -9.16 3.10
N THR A 212 -4.11 -8.59 2.35
CA THR A 212 -2.84 -8.08 2.90
C THR A 212 -3.07 -6.73 3.55
N ARG A 213 -2.78 -6.63 4.84
CA ARG A 213 -2.84 -5.38 5.60
C ARG A 213 -1.68 -4.47 5.24
N LEU A 214 -1.95 -3.16 5.24
CA LEU A 214 -0.97 -2.09 5.08
C LEU A 214 -0.99 -1.21 6.32
N VAL A 215 0.17 -1.01 6.92
CA VAL A 215 0.33 -0.30 8.19
C VAL A 215 1.37 0.79 8.03
N GLY A 216 1.03 2.00 8.45
CA GLY A 216 1.93 3.15 8.45
C GLY A 216 2.56 3.35 9.83
N PHE A 217 3.80 3.84 9.83
CA PHE A 217 4.54 4.24 11.03
C PHE A 217 5.13 5.63 10.85
N VAL A 218 5.43 6.30 11.96
CA VAL A 218 6.37 7.42 11.99
C VAL A 218 7.79 6.85 12.12
N GLY A 219 8.70 7.29 11.28
CA GLY A 219 10.11 6.91 11.34
C GLY A 219 10.78 7.44 12.61
N ALA A 220 11.54 6.60 13.33
CA ALA A 220 12.20 7.00 14.57
C ALA A 220 13.28 8.09 14.35
N HIS A 221 13.81 8.17 13.13
CA HIS A 221 14.81 9.15 12.72
C HIS A 221 14.24 10.26 11.81
N SER A 222 12.93 10.45 11.85
CA SER A 222 12.26 11.51 11.07
C SER A 222 12.80 12.88 11.46
N LYS A 223 13.10 13.69 10.43
CA LYS A 223 13.49 15.09 10.62
C LYS A 223 12.30 16.00 10.90
N ASN A 224 11.10 15.55 10.55
CA ASN A 224 9.84 16.26 10.67
C ASN A 224 8.76 15.38 11.32
N PRO A 225 8.94 14.91 12.57
CA PRO A 225 8.04 13.90 13.17
C PRO A 225 6.59 14.37 13.31
N ALA A 226 6.34 15.66 13.49
CA ALA A 226 5.00 16.21 13.54
C ALA A 226 4.31 16.12 12.17
N ALA A 227 4.98 16.52 11.09
CA ALA A 227 4.46 16.42 9.73
C ALA A 227 4.31 14.95 9.28
N ALA A 228 5.24 14.07 9.69
CA ALA A 228 5.13 12.63 9.45
C ALA A 228 3.87 12.03 10.11
N LYS A 229 3.60 12.40 11.37
CA LYS A 229 2.39 12.00 12.09
C LYS A 229 1.14 12.51 11.38
N GLU A 230 1.13 13.77 10.95
CA GLU A 230 0.01 14.34 10.19
C GLU A 230 -0.25 13.60 8.87
N LEU A 231 0.81 13.14 8.18
CA LEU A 231 0.65 12.33 6.98
C LEU A 231 0.06 10.94 7.31
N VAL A 232 0.53 10.26 8.36
CA VAL A 232 -0.02 8.97 8.79
C VAL A 232 -1.51 9.10 9.16
N GLU A 233 -1.87 10.14 9.91
CA GLU A 233 -3.28 10.45 10.27
C GLU A 233 -4.13 10.74 9.01
N TYR A 234 -3.58 11.48 8.04
CA TYR A 234 -4.26 11.74 6.79
C TYR A 234 -4.49 10.46 5.99
N LEU A 235 -3.46 9.59 5.87
CA LEU A 235 -3.55 8.30 5.17
C LEU A 235 -4.52 7.31 5.83
N SER A 236 -4.91 7.51 7.08
CA SER A 236 -5.93 6.72 7.79
C SER A 236 -7.29 7.42 7.92
N SER A 237 -7.46 8.59 7.29
CA SER A 237 -8.68 9.40 7.40
C SER A 237 -9.85 8.87 6.57
N ALA A 238 -11.06 9.40 6.84
CA ALA A 238 -12.25 9.12 6.03
C ALA A 238 -12.09 9.54 4.55
N ASP A 239 -11.31 10.58 4.26
CA ASP A 239 -11.01 10.97 2.89
C ASP A 239 -10.07 9.97 2.20
N ALA A 240 -9.07 9.47 2.91
CA ALA A 240 -8.23 8.38 2.43
C ALA A 240 -9.04 7.09 2.19
N ALA A 241 -10.00 6.79 3.06
CA ALA A 241 -10.87 5.63 2.91
C ALA A 241 -11.65 5.62 1.59
N LYS A 242 -12.11 6.78 1.11
CA LYS A 242 -12.74 6.92 -0.21
C LYS A 242 -11.78 6.56 -1.34
N VAL A 243 -10.54 7.10 -1.27
CA VAL A 243 -9.51 6.81 -2.28
C VAL A 243 -9.12 5.33 -2.27
N TYR A 244 -9.00 4.70 -1.10
CA TYR A 244 -8.73 3.28 -1.04
C TYR A 244 -9.82 2.46 -1.75
N LYS A 245 -11.10 2.74 -1.49
CA LYS A 245 -12.23 2.07 -2.16
C LYS A 245 -12.23 2.28 -3.68
N GLU A 246 -11.98 3.51 -4.15
CA GLU A 246 -11.82 3.82 -5.58
C GLU A 246 -10.69 3.03 -6.23
N ARG A 247 -9.69 2.63 -5.45
CA ARG A 247 -8.53 1.85 -5.88
C ARG A 247 -8.64 0.35 -5.57
N GLY A 248 -9.86 -0.15 -5.31
CA GLY A 248 -10.10 -1.57 -5.06
C GLY A 248 -9.46 -2.11 -3.79
N MET A 249 -9.34 -1.26 -2.78
CA MET A 249 -8.80 -1.58 -1.46
C MET A 249 -9.89 -1.34 -0.40
N GLU A 250 -9.80 -2.04 0.73
CA GLU A 250 -10.64 -1.78 1.89
C GLU A 250 -9.88 -0.89 2.90
N PRO A 251 -10.54 0.12 3.52
CA PRO A 251 -9.94 0.89 4.61
C PRO A 251 -9.50 0.00 5.77
N GLY A 252 -8.46 0.42 6.49
CA GLY A 252 -7.86 -0.37 7.59
C GLY A 252 -8.66 -0.39 8.90
N HIS A 253 -9.77 0.36 8.97
CA HIS A 253 -10.67 0.49 10.15
C HIS A 253 -12.11 0.67 9.72
#